data_ef559c1ddf5f2c0946aa3a0ffc0c2dae
#
_entry.id   ef559c1ddf5f2c0946aa3a0ffc0c2dae
#
_cell.length_a   1.000
_cell.length_b   1.000
_cell.length_c   1.000
_cell.angle_alpha   90.00
_cell.angle_beta   90.00
_cell.angle_gamma   90.00
#
_symmetry.space_group_name_H-M   'P 1'
#
loop_
_entity.id
_entity.type
_entity.pdbx_description
1 polymer ?
#
loop_
_entity_poly.entity_id
_entity_poly.type
_entity_poly.pdbx_seq_one_letter_code
_entity_poly.pdbx_strand_id
1 'polypeptide(L)'
;MPGAGTDTPIKRIIVEKDGAIGRIKMDNQSRRNAMTLGMWQDLGKAIEDFANDDSIRVVILSGEGGKSFCAGADISEFEKNRSSEDSVRIYNEAVEWSSDQLRTIEKPTIAKIDGFCVGGGFGIATCCDMRICTDDSIFAIPAAKLGLGYRVDGLKPPCE
;
A
#
# COMPACT_ATOMS: atom_id res chain seq x y z
N MET A 1 -32.97 -21.15 11.65
CA MET A 1 -31.51 -21.13 11.35
C MET A 1 -31.21 -19.80 10.67
N PRO A 2 -30.51 -18.85 11.31
CA PRO A 2 -30.07 -17.66 10.60
C PRO A 2 -28.91 -18.07 9.70
N GLY A 3 -29.03 -17.70 8.42
CA GLY A 3 -28.03 -18.00 7.40
C GLY A 3 -26.69 -17.40 7.74
N ALA A 4 -25.62 -18.20 7.63
CA ALA A 4 -24.26 -17.73 7.67
C ALA A 4 -24.07 -16.78 6.48
N GLY A 5 -24.10 -15.48 6.74
CA GLY A 5 -23.61 -14.48 5.81
C GLY A 5 -22.16 -14.80 5.54
N THR A 6 -21.83 -15.12 4.29
CA THR A 6 -20.44 -15.19 3.83
C THR A 6 -19.89 -13.77 3.87
N ASP A 7 -19.33 -13.39 5.01
CA ASP A 7 -18.64 -12.11 5.18
C ASP A 7 -17.40 -12.16 4.28
N THR A 8 -17.57 -11.68 3.06
CA THR A 8 -16.43 -11.57 2.11
C THR A 8 -15.41 -10.64 2.74
N PRO A 9 -14.15 -11.05 2.93
CA PRO A 9 -13.14 -10.20 3.54
C PRO A 9 -13.03 -8.87 2.81
N ILE A 10 -13.12 -7.77 3.55
CA ILE A 10 -12.98 -6.42 3.00
C ILE A 10 -11.54 -6.24 2.50
N LYS A 11 -11.39 -5.84 1.23
CA LYS A 11 -10.09 -5.56 0.58
C LYS A 11 -10.27 -4.30 -0.26
N ARG A 12 -9.87 -3.15 0.27
CA ARG A 12 -10.09 -1.85 -0.39
C ARG A 12 -9.10 -0.79 0.06
N ILE A 13 -9.04 0.28 -0.69
CA ILE A 13 -8.46 1.56 -0.29
C ILE A 13 -9.60 2.47 0.17
N ILE A 14 -9.47 3.03 1.37
CA ILE A 14 -10.39 4.03 1.90
C ILE A 14 -9.80 5.40 1.64
N VAL A 15 -10.57 6.29 1.03
CA VAL A 15 -10.16 7.67 0.72
C VAL A 15 -11.08 8.63 1.46
N GLU A 16 -10.48 9.50 2.27
CA GLU A 16 -11.22 10.48 3.08
C GLU A 16 -10.58 11.86 2.95
N LYS A 17 -11.39 12.91 3.05
CA LYS A 17 -10.93 14.29 3.14
C LYS A 17 -11.29 14.85 4.52
N ASP A 18 -10.31 15.45 5.17
CA ASP A 18 -10.45 16.10 6.47
C ASP A 18 -9.86 17.51 6.36
N GLY A 19 -10.69 18.46 5.94
CA GLY A 19 -10.24 19.78 5.56
C GLY A 19 -9.22 19.73 4.42
N ALA A 20 -8.02 20.22 4.66
CA ALA A 20 -6.92 20.20 3.69
C ALA A 20 -6.06 18.93 3.74
N ILE A 21 -6.48 17.90 4.48
CA ILE A 21 -5.78 16.63 4.64
C ILE A 21 -6.48 15.57 3.79
N GLY A 22 -5.76 14.98 2.84
CA GLY A 22 -6.15 13.75 2.16
C GLY A 22 -5.70 12.55 2.97
N ARG A 23 -6.61 11.64 3.31
CA ARG A 23 -6.29 10.39 4.01
C ARG A 23 -6.53 9.20 3.10
N ILE A 24 -5.53 8.34 3.00
CA ILE A 24 -5.60 7.08 2.27
C ILE A 24 -5.31 5.95 3.26
N LYS A 25 -6.25 5.01 3.39
CA LYS A 25 -6.09 3.88 4.32
C LYS A 25 -6.17 2.56 3.56
N MET A 26 -5.23 1.69 3.82
CA MET A 26 -5.26 0.30 3.34
C MET A 26 -6.13 -0.53 4.27
N ASP A 27 -7.20 -1.15 3.75
CA ASP A 27 -8.16 -1.94 4.52
C ASP A 27 -8.27 -3.36 3.97
N ASN A 28 -7.47 -4.25 4.53
CA ASN A 28 -7.50 -5.69 4.38
C ASN A 28 -7.05 -6.31 5.71
N GLN A 29 -7.78 -6.00 6.79
CA GLN A 29 -7.35 -6.28 8.15
C GLN A 29 -7.12 -7.78 8.41
N SER A 30 -7.92 -8.65 7.78
CA SER A 30 -7.77 -10.11 7.89
C SER A 30 -6.40 -10.61 7.37
N ARG A 31 -5.72 -9.82 6.54
CA ARG A 31 -4.40 -10.07 5.96
C ARG A 31 -3.38 -8.99 6.34
N ARG A 32 -3.57 -8.32 7.48
CA ARG A 32 -2.67 -7.25 7.97
C ARG A 32 -2.45 -6.16 6.92
N ASN A 33 -3.52 -5.77 6.25
CA ASN A 33 -3.53 -4.75 5.19
C ASN A 33 -2.62 -5.08 4.00
N ALA A 34 -2.43 -6.37 3.70
CA ALA A 34 -1.73 -6.80 2.50
C ALA A 34 -2.46 -6.35 1.24
N MET A 35 -1.69 -5.90 0.25
CA MET A 35 -2.18 -5.27 -0.97
C MET A 35 -2.55 -6.29 -2.03
N THR A 36 -3.78 -6.20 -2.53
CA THR A 36 -4.23 -6.89 -3.73
C THR A 36 -3.91 -6.07 -4.99
N LEU A 37 -4.05 -6.66 -6.18
CA LEU A 37 -3.92 -5.92 -7.44
C LEU A 37 -4.87 -4.72 -7.48
N GLY A 38 -6.16 -4.92 -7.13
CA GLY A 38 -7.15 -3.84 -7.09
C GLY A 38 -6.75 -2.73 -6.11
N MET A 39 -6.24 -3.08 -4.94
CA MET A 39 -5.79 -2.08 -3.97
C MET A 39 -4.58 -1.27 -4.47
N TRP A 40 -3.65 -1.86 -5.24
CA TRP A 40 -2.57 -1.11 -5.87
C TRP A 40 -3.09 -0.10 -6.90
N GLN A 41 -4.04 -0.51 -7.74
CA GLN A 41 -4.69 0.36 -8.72
C GLN A 41 -5.47 1.49 -8.04
N ASP A 42 -6.25 1.18 -7.01
CA ASP A 42 -7.02 2.17 -6.25
C ASP A 42 -6.11 3.15 -5.49
N LEU A 43 -4.97 2.67 -4.97
CA LEU A 43 -3.97 3.53 -4.33
C LEU A 43 -3.41 4.56 -5.31
N GLY A 44 -2.96 4.12 -6.48
CA GLY A 44 -2.44 5.03 -7.50
C GLY A 44 -3.47 6.07 -7.91
N LYS A 45 -4.73 5.64 -8.12
CA LYS A 45 -5.83 6.55 -8.44
C LYS A 45 -6.13 7.55 -7.33
N ALA A 46 -6.16 7.12 -6.07
CA ALA A 46 -6.41 8.01 -4.93
C ALA A 46 -5.32 9.08 -4.80
N ILE A 47 -4.06 8.72 -5.07
CA ILE A 47 -2.95 9.68 -5.05
C ILE A 47 -3.09 10.68 -6.20
N GLU A 48 -3.40 10.20 -7.42
CA GLU A 48 -3.66 11.06 -8.58
C GLU A 48 -4.82 12.04 -8.32
N ASP A 49 -5.93 11.56 -7.76
CA ASP A 49 -7.09 12.38 -7.43
C ASP A 49 -6.70 13.48 -6.42
N PHE A 50 -5.90 13.16 -5.38
CA PHE A 50 -5.42 14.15 -4.42
C PHE A 50 -4.35 15.08 -5.00
N ALA A 51 -3.53 14.62 -5.94
CA ALA A 51 -2.58 15.47 -6.64
C ALA A 51 -3.29 16.61 -7.39
N ASN A 52 -4.42 16.30 -8.01
CA ASN A 52 -5.22 17.23 -8.81
C ASN A 52 -6.25 18.03 -7.98
N ASP A 53 -6.35 17.82 -6.69
CA ASP A 53 -7.31 18.52 -5.82
C ASP A 53 -6.62 19.68 -5.07
N ASP A 54 -6.81 20.91 -5.52
CA ASP A 54 -6.21 22.11 -4.95
C ASP A 54 -6.60 22.35 -3.48
N SER A 55 -7.68 21.76 -3.00
CA SER A 55 -8.09 21.85 -1.59
C SER A 55 -7.21 21.00 -0.66
N ILE A 56 -6.52 19.98 -1.19
CA ILE A 56 -5.63 19.10 -0.42
C ILE A 56 -4.21 19.66 -0.38
N ARG A 57 -3.64 19.78 0.83
CA ARG A 57 -2.30 20.32 1.08
C ARG A 57 -1.30 19.29 1.58
N VAL A 58 -1.77 18.16 2.07
CA VAL A 58 -0.95 17.04 2.57
C VAL A 58 -1.72 15.74 2.42
N VAL A 59 -1.01 14.65 2.13
CA VAL A 59 -1.58 13.31 2.01
C VAL A 59 -1.00 12.41 3.11
N ILE A 60 -1.87 11.74 3.86
CA ILE A 60 -1.47 10.79 4.91
C ILE A 60 -1.91 9.40 4.52
N LEU A 61 -0.94 8.47 4.47
CA LEU A 61 -1.18 7.06 4.24
C LEU A 61 -1.11 6.30 5.57
N SER A 62 -2.05 5.37 5.79
CA SER A 62 -2.08 4.52 6.99
C SER A 62 -2.71 3.16 6.70
N GLY A 63 -2.58 2.23 7.64
CA GLY A 63 -3.36 0.99 7.66
C GLY A 63 -4.62 1.13 8.50
N GLU A 64 -5.72 0.51 8.09
CA GLU A 64 -6.94 0.45 8.88
C GLU A 64 -6.79 -0.56 10.02
N GLY A 65 -7.46 -0.31 11.16
CA GLY A 65 -7.49 -1.21 12.32
C GLY A 65 -6.33 -1.08 13.33
N GLY A 66 -5.32 -0.22 13.09
CA GLY A 66 -4.27 0.13 14.06
C GLY A 66 -3.30 -1.00 14.44
N LYS A 67 -3.25 -2.11 13.68
CA LYS A 67 -2.38 -3.28 13.97
C LYS A 67 -1.30 -3.48 12.93
N SER A 68 -1.47 -2.91 11.77
CA SER A 68 -0.55 -3.04 10.65
C SER A 68 -0.73 -1.88 9.69
N PHE A 69 0.37 -1.29 9.29
CA PHE A 69 0.38 -0.37 8.16
C PHE A 69 0.10 -1.16 6.87
N CYS A 70 0.97 -2.09 6.51
CA CYS A 70 0.81 -2.99 5.37
C CYS A 70 1.80 -4.15 5.46
N ALA A 71 1.33 -5.38 5.30
CA ALA A 71 2.15 -6.58 5.34
C ALA A 71 2.71 -7.00 3.96
N GLY A 72 2.62 -6.14 2.95
CA GLY A 72 3.14 -6.39 1.61
C GLY A 72 2.08 -6.88 0.63
N ALA A 73 2.45 -7.74 -0.33
CA ALA A 73 1.51 -8.30 -1.29
C ALA A 73 0.60 -9.36 -0.64
N ASP A 74 -0.67 -9.39 -1.03
CA ASP A 74 -1.60 -10.45 -0.60
C ASP A 74 -1.26 -11.76 -1.34
N ILE A 75 -0.58 -12.66 -0.63
CA ILE A 75 -0.12 -13.95 -1.17
C ILE A 75 -1.29 -14.82 -1.64
N SER A 76 -2.48 -14.66 -1.06
CA SER A 76 -3.67 -15.45 -1.47
C SER A 76 -4.13 -15.16 -2.91
N GLU A 77 -3.72 -14.02 -3.46
CA GLU A 77 -3.94 -13.67 -4.88
C GLU A 77 -2.72 -13.98 -5.76
N PHE A 78 -1.60 -14.35 -5.16
CA PHE A 78 -0.34 -14.59 -5.89
C PHE A 78 -0.47 -15.75 -6.90
N GLU A 79 -1.17 -16.82 -6.53
CA GLU A 79 -1.42 -17.94 -7.43
C GLU A 79 -2.33 -17.56 -8.59
N LYS A 80 -3.32 -16.69 -8.35
CA LYS A 80 -4.23 -16.19 -9.38
C LYS A 80 -3.57 -15.17 -10.30
N ASN A 81 -2.76 -14.28 -9.73
CA ASN A 81 -2.14 -13.16 -10.45
C ASN A 81 -0.79 -13.52 -11.09
N ARG A 82 -0.28 -14.73 -10.89
CA ARG A 82 0.95 -15.26 -11.52
C ARG A 82 0.74 -16.48 -12.39
N SER A 83 -0.50 -16.77 -12.74
CA SER A 83 -0.85 -17.89 -13.63
C SER A 83 -0.43 -17.68 -15.09
N SER A 84 -0.07 -16.43 -15.47
CA SER A 84 0.43 -16.08 -16.80
C SER A 84 1.42 -14.91 -16.72
N GLU A 85 2.29 -14.77 -17.75
CA GLU A 85 3.21 -13.63 -17.89
C GLU A 85 2.46 -12.30 -17.91
N ASP A 86 1.27 -12.26 -18.53
CA ASP A 86 0.42 -11.07 -18.58
C ASP A 86 -0.07 -10.65 -17.20
N SER A 87 -0.47 -11.61 -16.35
CA SER A 87 -0.93 -11.30 -14.98
C SER A 87 0.20 -10.70 -14.13
N VAL A 88 1.42 -11.25 -14.29
CA VAL A 88 2.61 -10.72 -13.60
C VAL A 88 2.93 -9.30 -14.07
N ARG A 89 2.84 -9.06 -15.38
CA ARG A 89 3.07 -7.73 -15.96
C ARG A 89 2.06 -6.71 -15.43
N ILE A 90 0.76 -7.03 -15.46
CA ILE A 90 -0.31 -6.15 -14.97
C ILE A 90 -0.10 -5.81 -13.48
N TYR A 91 0.26 -6.81 -12.66
CA TYR A 91 0.54 -6.57 -11.25
C TYR A 91 1.73 -5.63 -11.05
N ASN A 92 2.83 -5.87 -11.75
CA ASN A 92 4.03 -5.05 -11.65
C ASN A 92 3.77 -3.61 -12.12
N GLU A 93 3.04 -3.45 -13.23
CA GLU A 93 2.63 -2.12 -13.75
C GLU A 93 1.80 -1.35 -12.72
N ALA A 94 0.87 -2.01 -12.02
CA ALA A 94 0.06 -1.37 -10.98
C ALA A 94 0.91 -0.92 -9.77
N VAL A 95 1.86 -1.77 -9.34
CA VAL A 95 2.81 -1.44 -8.26
C VAL A 95 3.72 -0.28 -8.66
N GLU A 96 4.30 -0.32 -9.85
CA GLU A 96 5.18 0.75 -10.38
C GLU A 96 4.41 2.06 -10.50
N TRP A 97 3.23 2.04 -11.13
CA TRP A 97 2.42 3.24 -11.32
C TRP A 97 2.04 3.88 -9.99
N SER A 98 1.53 3.12 -9.01
CA SER A 98 1.15 3.67 -7.70
C SER A 98 2.36 4.23 -6.93
N SER A 99 3.53 3.59 -7.06
CA SER A 99 4.76 4.06 -6.45
C SER A 99 5.26 5.35 -7.12
N ASP A 100 5.14 5.47 -8.45
CA ASP A 100 5.52 6.66 -9.19
C ASP A 100 4.60 7.84 -8.85
N GLN A 101 3.28 7.60 -8.77
CA GLN A 101 2.34 8.62 -8.31
C GLN A 101 2.74 9.16 -6.93
N LEU A 102 3.13 8.27 -6.01
CA LEU A 102 3.52 8.67 -4.66
C LEU A 102 4.86 9.44 -4.61
N ARG A 103 5.82 9.07 -5.46
CA ARG A 103 7.13 9.77 -5.55
C ARG A 103 7.06 11.13 -6.26
N THR A 104 6.09 11.31 -7.16
CA THR A 104 6.01 12.50 -8.02
C THR A 104 4.95 13.50 -7.62
N ILE A 105 4.08 13.16 -6.67
CA ILE A 105 3.08 14.10 -6.17
C ILE A 105 3.76 15.33 -5.54
N GLU A 106 3.36 16.54 -5.97
CA GLU A 106 3.93 17.81 -5.47
C GLU A 106 3.37 18.25 -4.11
N LYS A 107 2.74 17.33 -3.37
CA LYS A 107 2.20 17.59 -2.03
C LYS A 107 2.93 16.74 -1.01
N PRO A 108 3.24 17.27 0.18
CA PRO A 108 3.84 16.48 1.25
C PRO A 108 3.06 15.21 1.52
N THR A 109 3.78 14.09 1.62
CA THR A 109 3.23 12.77 1.90
C THR A 109 3.77 12.22 3.21
N ILE A 110 2.90 11.66 4.04
CA ILE A 110 3.26 11.12 5.35
C ILE A 110 2.79 9.66 5.44
N ALA A 111 3.70 8.75 5.68
CA ALA A 111 3.36 7.39 6.10
C ALA A 111 3.18 7.36 7.63
N LYS A 112 1.94 7.17 8.08
CA LYS A 112 1.60 6.93 9.49
C LYS A 112 1.57 5.44 9.73
N ILE A 113 2.59 4.92 10.40
CA ILE A 113 2.87 3.49 10.52
C ILE A 113 2.53 2.99 11.92
N ASP A 114 1.56 2.09 12.00
CA ASP A 114 1.21 1.37 13.22
C ASP A 114 1.50 -0.13 12.97
N GLY A 115 2.33 -0.78 13.80
CA GLY A 115 2.63 -2.20 13.74
C GLY A 115 3.42 -2.62 12.50
N PHE A 116 2.94 -3.60 11.73
CA PHE A 116 3.71 -4.21 10.64
C PHE A 116 3.80 -3.33 9.39
N CYS A 117 5.03 -3.09 8.92
CA CYS A 117 5.37 -2.40 7.69
C CYS A 117 6.36 -3.26 6.90
N VAL A 118 5.87 -4.17 6.05
CA VAL A 118 6.66 -5.28 5.52
C VAL A 118 6.57 -5.35 3.99
N GLY A 119 7.68 -5.67 3.33
CA GLY A 119 7.73 -5.88 1.88
C GLY A 119 7.20 -4.69 1.07
N GLY A 120 6.13 -4.88 0.31
CA GLY A 120 5.47 -3.79 -0.44
C GLY A 120 4.97 -2.65 0.44
N GLY A 121 4.60 -2.92 1.71
CA GLY A 121 4.25 -1.90 2.69
C GLY A 121 5.44 -1.01 3.05
N PHE A 122 6.62 -1.61 3.21
CA PHE A 122 7.86 -0.85 3.38
C PHE A 122 8.16 -0.01 2.13
N GLY A 123 7.97 -0.58 0.93
CA GLY A 123 8.10 0.15 -0.33
C GLY A 123 7.20 1.40 -0.39
N ILE A 124 5.91 1.28 -0.03
CA ILE A 124 4.99 2.42 0.06
C ILE A 124 5.53 3.47 1.04
N ALA A 125 5.93 3.05 2.24
CA ALA A 125 6.41 3.95 3.27
C ALA A 125 7.69 4.71 2.85
N THR A 126 8.59 4.07 2.12
CA THR A 126 9.83 4.71 1.62
C THR A 126 9.60 5.67 0.45
N CYS A 127 8.48 5.53 -0.27
CA CYS A 127 8.10 6.50 -1.30
C CYS A 127 7.46 7.78 -0.73
N CYS A 128 7.05 7.80 0.55
CA CYS A 128 6.56 9.01 1.22
C CYS A 128 7.72 9.92 1.64
N ASP A 129 7.46 11.24 1.73
CA ASP A 129 8.44 12.22 2.21
C ASP A 129 8.77 12.02 3.70
N MET A 130 7.76 11.72 4.51
CA MET A 130 7.92 11.56 5.96
C MET A 130 7.34 10.21 6.42
N ARG A 131 7.99 9.63 7.41
CA ARG A 131 7.55 8.41 8.10
C ARG A 131 7.45 8.67 9.58
N ILE A 132 6.27 8.39 10.16
CA ILE A 132 6.01 8.46 11.59
C ILE A 132 5.53 7.08 12.00
N CYS A 133 6.16 6.47 12.97
CA CYS A 133 5.83 5.11 13.41
C CYS A 133 5.66 5.04 14.92
N THR A 134 4.90 4.05 15.38
CA THR A 134 4.86 3.66 16.78
C THR A 134 6.15 2.94 17.18
N ASP A 135 6.49 2.92 18.45
CA ASP A 135 7.71 2.31 18.99
C ASP A 135 7.73 0.78 18.87
N ASP A 136 6.55 0.15 18.74
CA ASP A 136 6.37 -1.28 18.52
C ASP A 136 6.28 -1.65 17.03
N SER A 137 6.48 -0.71 16.11
CA SER A 137 6.42 -0.98 14.67
C SER A 137 7.55 -1.91 14.21
N ILE A 138 7.20 -2.83 13.31
CA ILE A 138 8.11 -3.85 12.77
C ILE A 138 8.30 -3.64 11.28
N PHE A 139 9.56 -3.45 10.88
CA PHE A 139 9.97 -3.26 9.49
C PHE A 139 10.72 -4.46 8.97
N ALA A 140 10.38 -4.95 7.78
CA ALA A 140 11.09 -6.06 7.15
C ALA A 140 10.94 -6.07 5.62
N ILE A 141 11.97 -6.58 4.94
CA ILE A 141 11.96 -6.90 3.51
C ILE A 141 12.26 -8.40 3.37
N PRO A 142 11.25 -9.29 3.45
CA PRO A 142 11.44 -10.73 3.49
C PRO A 142 11.66 -11.37 2.11
N ALA A 143 11.88 -10.61 1.04
CA ALA A 143 11.97 -11.10 -0.33
C ALA A 143 12.95 -12.28 -0.50
N ALA A 144 14.12 -12.22 0.11
CA ALA A 144 15.12 -13.29 0.06
C ALA A 144 14.60 -14.61 0.68
N LYS A 145 13.77 -14.55 1.73
CA LYS A 145 13.14 -15.73 2.34
C LYS A 145 12.12 -16.40 1.41
N LEU A 146 11.61 -15.65 0.44
CA LEU A 146 10.65 -16.12 -0.56
C LEU A 146 11.32 -16.48 -1.89
N GLY A 147 12.66 -16.44 -1.96
CA GLY A 147 13.42 -16.67 -3.18
C GLY A 147 13.23 -15.57 -4.25
N LEU A 148 12.82 -14.38 -3.83
CA LEU A 148 12.60 -13.26 -4.73
C LEU A 148 13.78 -12.28 -4.69
N GLY A 149 14.27 -11.89 -5.88
CA GLY A 149 15.20 -10.76 -6.02
C GLY A 149 14.45 -9.44 -6.03
N TYR A 150 15.05 -8.41 -5.43
CA TYR A 150 14.56 -7.04 -5.60
C TYR A 150 15.11 -6.46 -6.91
N ARG A 151 14.27 -5.78 -7.66
CA ARG A 151 14.72 -4.99 -8.82
C ARG A 151 15.44 -3.75 -8.33
N VAL A 152 16.38 -3.25 -9.14
CA VAL A 152 17.18 -2.05 -8.81
C VAL A 152 16.28 -0.85 -8.48
N ASP A 153 15.20 -0.66 -9.23
CA ASP A 153 14.26 0.45 -9.00
C ASP A 153 13.50 0.33 -7.66
N GLY A 154 13.31 -0.89 -7.15
CA GLY A 154 12.73 -1.14 -5.82
C GLY A 154 13.70 -0.91 -4.67
N LEU A 155 14.99 -0.77 -4.95
CA LEU A 155 16.02 -0.52 -3.93
C LEU A 155 16.37 0.97 -3.78
N LYS A 156 16.08 1.80 -4.79
CA LYS A 156 16.39 3.24 -4.76
C LYS A 156 15.76 3.97 -3.57
N PRO A 157 14.42 3.89 -3.34
CA PRO A 157 13.79 4.64 -2.25
C PRO A 157 14.33 4.33 -0.84
N PRO A 158 14.70 3.07 -0.49
CA PRO A 158 15.32 2.77 0.80
C PRO A 158 16.77 3.24 0.95
N CYS A 159 17.44 3.59 -0.16
CA CYS A 159 18.87 3.92 -0.18
C CYS A 159 19.16 5.42 -0.37
N GLU A 160 18.14 6.21 -0.69
CA GLU A 160 18.16 7.67 -0.81
C GLU A 160 17.61 8.36 0.44
#